data_75cf941eaf859cc47240abb056ec73c0
#
_entry.id   75cf941eaf859cc47240abb056ec73c0
#
_cell.length_a   1.000
_cell.length_b   1.000
_cell.length_c   1.000
_cell.angle_alpha   90.00
_cell.angle_beta   90.00
_cell.angle_gamma   90.00
#
_symmetry.space_group_name_H-M   'P 1'
#
loop_
_entity.id
_entity.type
_entity.pdbx_description
1 polymer ?
#
loop_
_entity_poly.entity_id
_entity_poly.type
_entity_poly.pdbx_seq_one_letter_code
_entity_poly.pdbx_strand_id
1 'polypeptide(L)'
;MIVLSVLSMLFAVGMPAFGRLLHDIDIRGSAEGLRAGLQTARAEAVTRNALLRISINNSTGKPTWTLGCVQVSARCPEVIRTYNAAADTQIRWGVEKANDLSSLGVALQAGQGLPSGVTFNALGAAPGVASGNDTMRIDVIHLINDKARRLVLMITAAGAVRLCDPSAASDAVLRCS
;
A
#
# COMPACT_ATOMS: atom_id res chain seq x y z
N MET A 1 -46.32 11.66 14.19
CA MET A 1 -45.99 12.02 12.78
C MET A 1 -44.75 12.93 12.70
N ILE A 2 -44.66 14.05 13.43
CA ILE A 2 -43.54 15.01 13.38
C ILE A 2 -42.20 14.34 13.73
N VAL A 3 -42.12 13.48 14.73
CA VAL A 3 -40.87 12.79 15.14
C VAL A 3 -40.34 11.88 14.02
N LEU A 4 -41.21 11.17 13.31
CA LEU A 4 -40.81 10.31 12.20
C LEU A 4 -40.30 11.09 11.01
N SER A 5 -40.87 12.29 10.72
CA SER A 5 -40.39 13.13 9.63
C SER A 5 -39.04 13.76 9.95
N VAL A 6 -38.79 14.17 11.18
CA VAL A 6 -37.47 14.68 11.62
C VAL A 6 -36.41 13.56 11.59
N LEU A 7 -36.76 12.36 12.02
CA LEU A 7 -35.86 11.20 12.02
C LEU A 7 -35.46 10.83 10.58
N SER A 8 -36.43 10.79 9.64
CA SER A 8 -36.14 10.48 8.23
C SER A 8 -35.24 11.53 7.58
N MET A 9 -35.39 12.79 7.93
CA MET A 9 -34.54 13.88 7.42
C MET A 9 -33.10 13.77 7.94
N LEU A 10 -32.90 13.39 9.21
CA LEU A 10 -31.59 13.13 9.80
C LEU A 10 -30.87 11.95 9.15
N PHE A 11 -31.60 10.85 8.85
CA PHE A 11 -31.02 9.70 8.13
C PHE A 11 -30.63 10.05 6.70
N ALA A 12 -31.44 10.85 5.98
CA ALA A 12 -31.14 11.23 4.60
C ALA A 12 -29.85 12.04 4.47
N VAL A 13 -29.48 12.85 5.46
CA VAL A 13 -28.25 13.64 5.47
C VAL A 13 -27.06 12.84 6.02
N GLY A 14 -27.29 11.94 6.97
CA GLY A 14 -26.22 11.19 7.66
C GLY A 14 -25.62 10.05 6.85
N MET A 15 -26.44 9.33 6.07
CA MET A 15 -25.97 8.14 5.30
C MET A 15 -24.81 8.41 4.32
N PRO A 16 -24.82 9.47 3.48
CA PRO A 16 -23.74 9.67 2.52
C PRO A 16 -22.41 10.08 3.16
N ALA A 17 -22.43 10.68 4.34
CA ALA A 17 -21.22 11.03 5.09
C ALA A 17 -20.55 9.79 5.70
N PHE A 18 -21.35 8.85 6.19
CA PHE A 18 -20.87 7.61 6.80
C PHE A 18 -20.18 6.69 5.79
N GLY A 19 -20.71 6.58 4.56
CA GLY A 19 -20.10 5.77 3.50
C GLY A 19 -18.69 6.24 3.13
N ARG A 20 -18.44 7.55 3.07
CA ARG A 20 -17.09 8.10 2.80
C ARG A 20 -16.10 7.74 3.89
N LEU A 21 -16.51 7.82 5.16
CA LEU A 21 -15.66 7.48 6.29
C LEU A 21 -15.22 6.01 6.24
N LEU A 22 -16.11 5.10 5.89
CA LEU A 22 -15.78 3.68 5.77
C LEU A 22 -14.73 3.43 4.67
N HIS A 23 -14.87 4.06 3.50
CA HIS A 23 -13.89 3.92 2.42
C HIS A 23 -12.50 4.45 2.80
N ASP A 24 -12.44 5.56 3.54
CA ASP A 24 -11.16 6.11 4.02
C ASP A 24 -10.49 5.20 5.05
N ILE A 25 -11.28 4.55 5.92
CA ILE A 25 -10.77 3.56 6.89
C ILE A 25 -10.19 2.34 6.16
N ASP A 26 -10.87 1.83 5.14
CA ASP A 26 -10.41 0.69 4.35
C ASP A 26 -9.10 0.97 3.62
N ILE A 27 -8.99 2.14 2.97
CA ILE A 27 -7.75 2.58 2.31
C ILE A 27 -6.62 2.68 3.32
N ARG A 28 -6.87 3.32 4.47
CA ARG A 28 -5.87 3.48 5.50
C ARG A 28 -5.43 2.15 6.09
N GLY A 29 -6.36 1.27 6.40
CA GLY A 29 -6.07 -0.08 6.91
C GLY A 29 -5.22 -0.90 5.94
N SER A 30 -5.54 -0.87 4.64
CA SER A 30 -4.76 -1.52 3.59
C SER A 30 -3.34 -0.92 3.46
N ALA A 31 -3.22 0.41 3.47
CA ALA A 31 -1.94 1.10 3.37
C ALA A 31 -1.03 0.83 4.58
N GLU A 32 -1.59 0.89 5.79
CA GLU A 32 -0.85 0.59 7.02
C GLU A 32 -0.46 -0.90 7.10
N GLY A 33 -1.32 -1.82 6.66
CA GLY A 33 -1.02 -3.25 6.56
C GLY A 33 0.13 -3.54 5.59
N LEU A 34 0.13 -2.90 4.42
CA LEU A 34 1.24 -3.03 3.45
C LEU A 34 2.54 -2.40 3.99
N ARG A 35 2.46 -1.24 4.63
CA ARG A 35 3.60 -0.61 5.31
C ARG A 35 4.21 -1.54 6.37
N ALA A 36 3.38 -2.15 7.21
CA ALA A 36 3.82 -3.11 8.21
C ALA A 36 4.48 -4.35 7.56
N GLY A 37 3.94 -4.85 6.44
CA GLY A 37 4.54 -5.92 5.65
C GLY A 37 5.93 -5.58 5.14
N LEU A 38 6.12 -4.39 4.57
CA LEU A 38 7.42 -3.89 4.10
C LEU A 38 8.43 -3.70 5.24
N GLN A 39 7.98 -3.17 6.38
CA GLN A 39 8.82 -3.03 7.58
C GLN A 39 9.23 -4.40 8.15
N THR A 40 8.32 -5.37 8.15
CA THR A 40 8.61 -6.76 8.54
C THR A 40 9.64 -7.39 7.59
N ALA A 41 9.49 -7.20 6.28
CA ALA A 41 10.44 -7.67 5.28
C ALA A 41 11.85 -7.13 5.54
N ARG A 42 11.96 -5.83 5.83
CA ARG A 42 13.21 -5.18 6.19
C ARG A 42 13.82 -5.76 7.47
N ALA A 43 13.03 -5.91 8.52
CA ALA A 43 13.49 -6.44 9.81
C ALA A 43 13.96 -7.90 9.68
N GLU A 44 13.20 -8.73 8.97
CA GLU A 44 13.55 -10.12 8.71
C GLU A 44 14.84 -10.25 7.88
N ALA A 45 15.07 -9.36 6.91
CA ALA A 45 16.30 -9.33 6.12
C ALA A 45 17.55 -9.10 7.01
N VAL A 46 17.44 -8.16 7.94
CA VAL A 46 18.50 -7.85 8.93
C VAL A 46 18.68 -9.04 9.87
N THR A 47 17.60 -9.55 10.47
CA THR A 47 17.65 -10.64 11.46
C THR A 47 18.20 -11.93 10.88
N ARG A 48 17.85 -12.27 9.64
CA ARG A 48 18.33 -13.48 8.95
C ARG A 48 19.67 -13.29 8.26
N ASN A 49 20.17 -12.06 8.20
CA ASN A 49 21.37 -11.69 7.43
C ASN A 49 21.30 -12.20 5.98
N ALA A 50 20.15 -11.97 5.31
CA ALA A 50 19.85 -12.53 4.00
C ALA A 50 19.13 -11.52 3.10
N LEU A 51 19.11 -11.79 1.79
CA LEU A 51 18.29 -11.06 0.83
C LEU A 51 16.85 -11.56 0.91
N LEU A 52 15.93 -10.70 1.30
CA LEU A 52 14.50 -10.97 1.34
C LEU A 52 13.75 -10.11 0.33
N ARG A 53 12.81 -10.74 -0.37
CA ARG A 53 11.93 -10.05 -1.31
C ARG A 53 10.49 -10.10 -0.83
N ILE A 54 9.85 -8.94 -0.81
CA ILE A 54 8.40 -8.85 -0.76
C ILE A 54 7.91 -8.69 -2.20
N SER A 55 7.22 -9.71 -2.69
CA SER A 55 6.60 -9.72 -4.03
C SER A 55 5.18 -9.24 -3.92
N ILE A 56 4.82 -8.22 -4.70
CA ILE A 56 3.49 -7.59 -4.71
C ILE A 56 2.80 -8.00 -5.99
N ASN A 57 1.59 -8.51 -5.87
CA ASN A 57 0.80 -9.02 -6.98
C ASN A 57 -0.67 -8.58 -6.85
N ASN A 58 -1.40 -8.81 -7.92
CA ASN A 58 -2.84 -8.57 -8.00
C ASN A 58 -3.51 -9.85 -8.48
N SER A 59 -3.38 -10.93 -7.69
CA SER A 59 -4.01 -12.21 -8.00
C SER A 59 -5.52 -12.07 -7.97
N THR A 60 -6.17 -12.51 -9.05
CA THR A 60 -7.64 -12.43 -9.19
C THR A 60 -8.21 -11.00 -9.03
N GLY A 61 -7.45 -9.99 -9.43
CA GLY A 61 -7.85 -8.59 -9.32
C GLY A 61 -7.75 -7.98 -7.91
N LYS A 62 -7.16 -8.71 -6.94
CA LYS A 62 -7.05 -8.27 -5.53
C LYS A 62 -5.62 -8.15 -5.08
N PRO A 63 -5.32 -7.20 -4.18
CA PRO A 63 -3.98 -7.01 -3.66
C PRO A 63 -3.50 -8.22 -2.85
N THR A 64 -2.34 -8.73 -3.21
CA THR A 64 -1.64 -9.80 -2.49
C THR A 64 -0.15 -9.48 -2.39
N TRP A 65 0.49 -9.93 -1.31
CA TRP A 65 1.93 -9.91 -1.25
C TRP A 65 2.46 -11.17 -0.56
N THR A 66 3.66 -11.58 -0.96
CA THR A 66 4.39 -12.70 -0.38
C THR A 66 5.79 -12.25 -0.02
N LEU A 67 6.19 -12.52 1.21
CA LEU A 67 7.54 -12.30 1.73
C LEU A 67 8.29 -13.62 1.75
N GLY A 68 9.48 -13.63 1.19
CA GLY A 68 10.34 -14.81 1.18
C GLY A 68 11.80 -14.48 0.91
N CYS A 69 12.64 -15.48 1.02
CA CYS A 69 14.06 -15.36 0.77
C CYS A 69 14.37 -15.49 -0.72
N VAL A 70 15.25 -14.61 -1.22
CA VAL A 70 15.74 -14.69 -2.61
C VAL A 70 16.58 -15.94 -2.83
N GLN A 71 17.37 -16.32 -1.80
CA GLN A 71 18.13 -17.58 -1.77
C GLN A 71 17.58 -18.45 -0.66
N VAL A 72 16.97 -19.56 -1.04
CA VAL A 72 16.35 -20.49 -0.10
C VAL A 72 17.43 -21.30 0.64
N SER A 73 17.28 -21.41 1.96
CA SER A 73 18.15 -22.20 2.83
C SER A 73 17.36 -22.72 4.04
N ALA A 74 17.98 -23.58 4.86
CA ALA A 74 17.36 -24.09 6.09
C ALA A 74 16.93 -22.99 7.07
N ARG A 75 17.59 -21.82 7.05
CA ARG A 75 17.28 -20.67 7.90
C ARG A 75 16.46 -19.58 7.19
N CYS A 76 16.29 -19.72 5.88
CA CYS A 76 15.65 -18.69 5.04
C CYS A 76 14.75 -19.37 4.00
N PRO A 77 13.48 -19.65 4.34
CA PRO A 77 12.55 -20.34 3.46
C PRO A 77 12.09 -19.47 2.30
N GLU A 78 11.60 -20.11 1.23
CA GLU A 78 11.03 -19.44 0.06
C GLU A 78 9.85 -18.53 0.42
N VAL A 79 9.01 -18.98 1.34
CA VAL A 79 7.85 -18.22 1.84
C VAL A 79 7.93 -18.13 3.35
N ILE A 80 7.99 -16.88 3.85
CA ILE A 80 7.95 -16.57 5.28
C ILE A 80 6.55 -16.15 5.67
N ARG A 81 5.92 -15.30 4.84
CA ARG A 81 4.61 -14.74 5.09
C ARG A 81 3.88 -14.39 3.80
N THR A 82 2.58 -14.62 3.78
CA THR A 82 1.70 -14.22 2.69
C THR A 82 0.53 -13.39 3.24
N TYR A 83 0.13 -12.39 2.48
CA TYR A 83 -1.10 -11.63 2.70
C TYR A 83 -1.98 -11.74 1.47
N ASN A 84 -3.26 -12.03 1.71
CA ASN A 84 -4.29 -12.00 0.68
C ASN A 84 -5.39 -11.04 1.16
N ALA A 85 -5.73 -10.08 0.33
CA ALA A 85 -6.85 -9.18 0.63
C ALA A 85 -8.17 -9.96 0.66
N ALA A 86 -9.14 -9.46 1.44
CA ALA A 86 -10.47 -10.05 1.55
C ALA A 86 -11.17 -10.15 0.19
N ALA A 87 -12.06 -11.13 0.05
CA ALA A 87 -12.72 -11.46 -1.21
C ALA A 87 -13.59 -10.31 -1.75
N ASP A 88 -14.13 -9.49 -0.88
CA ASP A 88 -15.05 -8.38 -1.15
C ASP A 88 -14.36 -7.01 -1.18
N THR A 89 -13.02 -6.95 -0.97
CA THR A 89 -12.31 -5.68 -0.94
C THR A 89 -12.42 -4.90 -2.24
N GLN A 90 -12.68 -3.62 -2.11
CA GLN A 90 -12.65 -2.65 -3.21
C GLN A 90 -11.30 -1.92 -3.31
N ILE A 91 -10.34 -2.26 -2.44
CA ILE A 91 -9.00 -1.68 -2.48
C ILE A 91 -8.18 -2.29 -3.61
N ARG A 92 -7.40 -1.46 -4.29
CA ARG A 92 -6.46 -1.86 -5.34
C ARG A 92 -5.14 -1.15 -5.13
N TRP A 93 -4.07 -1.76 -5.65
CA TRP A 93 -2.74 -1.17 -5.65
C TRP A 93 -2.28 -0.93 -7.08
N GLY A 94 -1.60 0.21 -7.28
CA GLY A 94 -0.78 0.49 -8.44
C GLY A 94 0.64 0.72 -7.97
N VAL A 95 1.64 0.32 -8.76
CA VAL A 95 3.06 0.46 -8.40
C VAL A 95 3.85 1.11 -9.50
N GLU A 96 4.91 1.84 -9.12
CA GLU A 96 5.91 2.39 -10.03
C GLU A 96 7.33 2.14 -9.51
N LYS A 97 8.26 2.01 -10.44
CA LYS A 97 9.69 1.95 -10.17
C LYS A 97 10.30 3.36 -10.27
N ALA A 98 11.51 3.53 -9.73
CA ALA A 98 12.18 4.84 -9.72
C ALA A 98 12.38 5.45 -11.11
N ASN A 99 12.65 4.61 -12.12
CA ASN A 99 12.89 5.06 -13.49
C ASN A 99 11.62 5.50 -14.21
N ASP A 100 10.46 5.08 -13.76
CA ASP A 100 9.15 5.34 -14.36
C ASP A 100 8.30 6.29 -13.52
N LEU A 101 8.91 6.96 -12.50
CA LEU A 101 8.19 7.73 -11.50
C LEU A 101 7.43 8.89 -12.12
N SER A 102 6.13 8.81 -12.08
CA SER A 102 5.23 9.88 -12.49
C SER A 102 5.01 10.91 -11.36
N SER A 103 4.39 12.03 -11.68
CA SER A 103 4.01 13.02 -10.67
C SER A 103 3.13 12.40 -9.58
N LEU A 104 3.45 12.68 -8.31
CA LEU A 104 2.64 12.22 -7.17
C LEU A 104 1.20 12.76 -7.19
N GLY A 105 0.95 13.85 -7.90
CA GLY A 105 -0.40 14.37 -8.12
C GLY A 105 -1.28 13.46 -8.98
N VAL A 106 -0.67 12.63 -9.85
CA VAL A 106 -1.39 11.69 -10.71
C VAL A 106 -1.53 10.35 -10.01
N ALA A 107 -2.77 9.83 -9.93
CA ALA A 107 -3.03 8.51 -9.38
C ALA A 107 -2.59 7.41 -10.35
N LEU A 108 -1.98 6.36 -9.83
CA LEU A 108 -1.73 5.15 -10.60
C LEU A 108 -3.04 4.38 -10.82
N GLN A 109 -3.12 3.69 -11.94
CA GLN A 109 -4.27 2.84 -12.20
C GLN A 109 -4.24 1.55 -11.36
N ALA A 110 -5.40 0.96 -11.14
CA ALA A 110 -5.53 -0.31 -10.46
C ALA A 110 -4.75 -1.41 -11.20
N GLY A 111 -3.80 -2.05 -10.51
CA GLY A 111 -2.95 -3.10 -11.09
C GLY A 111 -1.79 -2.61 -11.94
N GLN A 112 -1.63 -1.30 -12.14
CA GLN A 112 -0.51 -0.73 -12.89
C GLN A 112 0.82 -1.20 -12.30
N GLY A 113 1.76 -1.60 -13.16
CA GLY A 113 3.11 -2.01 -12.79
C GLY A 113 3.23 -3.34 -12.03
N LEU A 114 2.13 -4.07 -11.80
CA LEU A 114 2.13 -5.38 -11.16
C LEU A 114 2.30 -6.52 -12.19
N PRO A 115 2.95 -7.64 -11.84
CA PRO A 115 3.61 -7.93 -10.56
C PRO A 115 4.92 -7.16 -10.35
N SER A 116 5.22 -6.81 -9.12
CA SER A 116 6.42 -6.06 -8.76
C SER A 116 6.93 -6.47 -7.37
N GLY A 117 7.84 -5.71 -6.77
CA GLY A 117 8.27 -6.00 -5.41
C GLY A 117 9.49 -5.18 -4.97
N VAL A 118 9.92 -5.44 -3.76
CA VAL A 118 11.08 -4.79 -3.14
C VAL A 118 11.97 -5.85 -2.50
N THR A 119 13.28 -5.74 -2.76
CA THR A 119 14.29 -6.63 -2.17
C THR A 119 15.09 -5.87 -1.13
N PHE A 120 15.06 -6.35 0.11
CA PHE A 120 15.87 -5.82 1.21
C PHE A 120 17.11 -6.68 1.41
N ASN A 121 18.25 -6.03 1.66
CA ASN A 121 19.50 -6.71 2.01
C ASN A 121 19.68 -6.83 3.53
N ALA A 122 20.74 -7.51 3.94
CA ALA A 122 21.08 -7.73 5.35
C ALA A 122 21.33 -6.44 6.17
N LEU A 123 21.52 -5.29 5.52
CA LEU A 123 21.62 -3.97 6.17
C LEU A 123 20.27 -3.27 6.25
N GLY A 124 19.21 -3.88 5.76
CA GLY A 124 17.87 -3.28 5.68
C GLY A 124 17.74 -2.22 4.58
N ALA A 125 18.68 -2.14 3.66
CA ALA A 125 18.58 -1.27 2.48
C ALA A 125 17.89 -2.00 1.32
N ALA A 126 17.30 -1.22 0.40
CA ALA A 126 16.63 -1.70 -0.81
C ALA A 126 17.36 -1.20 -2.07
N PRO A 127 18.52 -1.79 -2.44
CA PRO A 127 19.36 -1.29 -3.53
C PRO A 127 18.66 -1.36 -4.89
N GLY A 128 17.71 -2.28 -5.10
CA GLY A 128 16.92 -2.37 -6.31
C GLY A 128 16.05 -1.15 -6.58
N VAL A 129 15.69 -0.39 -5.54
CA VAL A 129 15.00 0.90 -5.67
C VAL A 129 15.92 1.94 -6.31
N ALA A 130 17.18 2.03 -5.87
CA ALA A 130 18.16 2.96 -6.45
C ALA A 130 18.47 2.66 -7.92
N SER A 131 18.53 1.37 -8.28
CA SER A 131 18.79 0.94 -9.67
C SER A 131 17.54 0.95 -10.57
N GLY A 132 16.37 1.31 -10.05
CA GLY A 132 15.11 1.32 -10.78
C GLY A 132 14.51 -0.06 -11.07
N ASN A 133 15.07 -1.13 -10.48
CA ASN A 133 14.57 -2.50 -10.69
C ASN A 133 13.42 -2.87 -9.77
N ASP A 134 13.36 -2.26 -8.57
CA ASP A 134 12.34 -2.53 -7.57
C ASP A 134 11.32 -1.38 -7.47
N THR A 135 10.19 -1.68 -6.83
CA THR A 135 9.11 -0.70 -6.58
C THR A 135 9.60 0.44 -5.67
N MET A 136 9.38 1.66 -6.09
CA MET A 136 9.62 2.88 -5.31
C MET A 136 8.34 3.49 -4.76
N ARG A 137 7.24 3.40 -5.52
CA ARG A 137 5.94 3.99 -5.19
C ARG A 137 4.84 2.95 -5.25
N ILE A 138 3.95 2.97 -4.27
CA ILE A 138 2.72 2.16 -4.26
C ILE A 138 1.55 3.07 -3.92
N ASP A 139 0.61 3.18 -4.83
CA ASP A 139 -0.66 3.87 -4.61
C ASP A 139 -1.70 2.88 -4.08
N VAL A 140 -2.36 3.26 -3.00
CA VAL A 140 -3.51 2.54 -2.45
C VAL A 140 -4.76 3.33 -2.81
N ILE A 141 -5.61 2.73 -3.63
CA ILE A 141 -6.78 3.37 -4.24
C ILE A 141 -8.04 2.54 -4.00
N HIS A 142 -9.20 3.19 -4.06
CA HIS A 142 -10.50 2.54 -4.02
C HIS A 142 -11.07 2.39 -5.44
N LEU A 143 -11.51 1.19 -5.81
CA LEU A 143 -11.92 0.88 -7.19
C LEU A 143 -13.18 1.64 -7.65
N ILE A 144 -14.15 1.79 -6.76
CA ILE A 144 -15.50 2.31 -7.10
C ILE A 144 -15.59 3.82 -6.79
N ASN A 145 -14.80 4.32 -5.85
CA ASN A 145 -14.87 5.70 -5.38
C ASN A 145 -13.56 6.45 -5.68
N ASP A 146 -13.51 7.11 -6.82
CA ASP A 146 -12.40 7.95 -7.27
C ASP A 146 -12.18 9.21 -6.40
N LYS A 147 -13.19 9.59 -5.59
CA LYS A 147 -13.11 10.68 -4.61
C LYS A 147 -12.64 10.23 -3.23
N ALA A 148 -12.47 8.92 -3.02
CA ALA A 148 -11.89 8.43 -1.78
C ALA A 148 -10.42 8.89 -1.66
N ARG A 149 -10.01 9.13 -0.42
CA ARG A 149 -8.66 9.60 -0.11
C ARG A 149 -7.61 8.57 -0.54
N ARG A 150 -6.81 8.90 -1.54
CA ARG A 150 -5.69 8.07 -1.98
C ARG A 150 -4.51 8.20 -1.01
N LEU A 151 -3.89 7.08 -0.66
CA LEU A 151 -2.64 7.05 0.11
C LEU A 151 -1.51 6.46 -0.74
N VAL A 152 -0.32 6.96 -0.53
CA VAL A 152 0.89 6.58 -1.27
C VAL A 152 1.95 6.09 -0.29
N LEU A 153 2.52 4.93 -0.58
CA LEU A 153 3.73 4.46 0.10
C LEU A 153 4.94 4.76 -0.79
N MET A 154 5.92 5.44 -0.22
CA MET A 154 7.20 5.69 -0.86
C MET A 154 8.29 4.86 -0.18
N ILE A 155 9.08 4.17 -0.98
CA ILE A 155 10.17 3.31 -0.52
C ILE A 155 11.48 3.91 -1.02
N THR A 156 12.42 4.13 -0.10
CA THR A 156 13.73 4.68 -0.44
C THR A 156 14.78 3.57 -0.60
N ALA A 157 15.87 3.86 -1.29
CA ALA A 157 17.02 2.95 -1.40
C ALA A 157 17.64 2.57 -0.03
N ALA A 158 17.52 3.43 0.97
CA ALA A 158 17.91 3.12 2.35
C ALA A 158 16.93 2.17 3.08
N GLY A 159 15.87 1.73 2.39
CA GLY A 159 14.85 0.84 2.94
C GLY A 159 13.84 1.51 3.86
N ALA A 160 13.78 2.85 3.89
CA ALA A 160 12.73 3.55 4.63
C ALA A 160 11.42 3.50 3.85
N VAL A 161 10.31 3.25 4.57
CA VAL A 161 8.96 3.21 4.03
C VAL A 161 8.16 4.37 4.64
N ARG A 162 7.72 5.30 3.81
CA ARG A 162 6.91 6.45 4.21
C ARG A 162 5.50 6.31 3.64
N LEU A 163 4.51 6.56 4.47
CA LEU A 163 3.11 6.71 4.06
C LEU A 163 2.81 8.19 3.93
N CYS A 164 2.28 8.61 2.80
CA CYS A 164 1.90 10.00 2.57
C CYS A 164 0.59 10.13 1.81
N ASP A 165 0.02 11.31 1.87
CA ASP A 165 -1.19 11.72 1.17
C ASP A 165 -0.85 12.86 0.19
N PRO A 166 -0.94 12.64 -1.12
CA PRO A 166 -0.62 13.66 -2.10
C PRO A 166 -1.66 14.80 -2.15
N SER A 167 -2.85 14.61 -1.58
CA SER A 167 -3.90 15.63 -1.48
C SER A 167 -3.85 16.44 -0.18
N ALA A 168 -2.95 16.09 0.75
CA ALA A 168 -2.84 16.77 2.01
C ALA A 168 -2.33 18.23 1.84
N ALA A 169 -2.82 19.13 2.70
CA ALA A 169 -2.37 20.52 2.73
C ALA A 169 -0.87 20.63 2.95
N SER A 170 -0.27 21.75 2.55
CA SER A 170 1.18 21.96 2.54
C SER A 170 1.85 21.84 3.91
N ASP A 171 1.11 22.03 4.97
CA ASP A 171 1.51 21.97 6.38
C ASP A 171 1.17 20.65 7.07
N ALA A 172 0.50 19.74 6.38
CA ALA A 172 0.09 18.46 6.98
C ALA A 172 1.26 17.49 7.11
N VAL A 173 1.33 16.78 8.25
CA VAL A 173 2.37 15.79 8.57
C VAL A 173 2.44 14.63 7.56
N LEU A 174 1.32 14.29 6.93
CA LEU A 174 1.23 13.19 5.95
C LEU A 174 1.42 13.64 4.51
N ARG A 175 1.80 14.89 4.24
CA ARG A 175 2.04 15.33 2.86
C ARG A 175 3.17 14.54 2.21
N CYS A 176 3.00 14.18 0.94
CA CYS A 176 4.09 13.67 0.11
C CYS A 176 5.06 14.81 -0.24
N SER A 177 6.30 14.69 0.16
CA SER A 177 7.40 15.63 -0.13
C SER A 177 8.54 14.91 -0.81
#